data_c88a3cd050c2d6f4b8ecf2d7a4242fce
#
_entry.id   c88a3cd050c2d6f4b8ecf2d7a4242fce
#
_cell.length_a   1.000
_cell.length_b   1.000
_cell.length_c   1.000
_cell.angle_alpha   90.00
_cell.angle_beta   90.00
_cell.angle_gamma   90.00
#
_symmetry.space_group_name_H-M   'P 1'
#
loop_
_entity.id
_entity.type
_entity.pdbx_description
1 polymer ?
#
loop_
_entity_poly.entity_id
_entity_poly.type
_entity_poly.pdbx_seq_one_letter_code
_entity_poly.pdbx_strand_id
1 'polypeptide(L)'
;CIEAMAATLGHTQSLHTNALDEAIALPTDFSARIARNTQIYIQEETKICKEIDPWAGSYYVESLTNELVHKGWALIQEIESMGGMAKAIETGLPKMRIEEAAARTQARIDSGVQTIVGVNKYRLPKEDPIDILEIDNTAVRNEQIAALKELRANRDEAAVQKALADITECVKTKKGNLLELAVKAAGLRASLGEISDACEVVVGRYKAIIRTISGVYSSETKKDADFQKACELCEQFAKKEGRQPRIMIAKMGQDGHDRGAKVVATGYADCGFDVDMGPVSYTHLRAHETKAN
;
A
#
# COMPACT_ATOMS: atom_id res chain seq x y z
N CYS A 1 -0.27 21.05 -5.47
CA CYS A 1 -1.14 21.63 -6.53
C CYS A 1 -0.71 21.21 -7.93
N ILE A 2 0.57 21.34 -8.33
CA ILE A 2 1.03 21.07 -9.71
C ILE A 2 0.79 19.62 -10.11
N GLU A 3 1.10 18.65 -9.26
CA GLU A 3 0.85 17.22 -9.52
C GLU A 3 -0.65 16.93 -9.66
N ALA A 4 -1.48 17.51 -8.79
CA ALA A 4 -2.92 17.40 -8.88
C ALA A 4 -3.48 18.04 -10.17
N MET A 5 -2.93 19.17 -10.59
CA MET A 5 -3.30 19.82 -11.86
C MET A 5 -2.87 18.95 -13.06
N ALA A 6 -1.69 18.33 -13.01
CA ALA A 6 -1.24 17.42 -14.06
C ALA A 6 -2.16 16.20 -14.19
N ALA A 7 -2.58 15.61 -13.07
CA ALA A 7 -3.54 14.51 -13.07
C ALA A 7 -4.90 14.94 -13.67
N THR A 8 -5.38 16.13 -13.35
CA THR A 8 -6.64 16.67 -13.89
C THR A 8 -6.54 16.92 -15.39
N LEU A 9 -5.44 17.51 -15.86
CA LEU A 9 -5.18 17.72 -17.30
C LEU A 9 -5.00 16.39 -18.04
N GLY A 10 -4.54 15.33 -17.36
CA GLY A 10 -4.44 13.97 -17.90
C GLY A 10 -5.77 13.21 -17.91
N HIS A 11 -6.90 13.84 -17.62
CA HIS A 11 -8.25 13.25 -17.65
C HIS A 11 -8.45 12.11 -16.68
N THR A 12 -7.85 12.18 -15.48
CA THR A 12 -8.10 11.17 -14.46
C THR A 12 -9.60 11.06 -14.11
N GLN A 13 -10.10 9.86 -13.92
CA GLN A 13 -11.51 9.62 -13.58
C GLN A 13 -11.83 10.04 -12.15
N SER A 14 -10.86 9.98 -11.27
CA SER A 14 -10.99 10.31 -9.86
C SER A 14 -9.65 10.83 -9.37
N LEU A 15 -9.68 11.87 -8.54
CA LEU A 15 -8.49 12.47 -7.97
C LEU A 15 -8.57 12.47 -6.45
N HIS A 16 -7.58 11.85 -5.82
CA HIS A 16 -7.34 11.93 -4.39
C HIS A 16 -6.08 12.76 -4.12
N THR A 17 -6.18 13.70 -3.18
CA THR A 17 -5.06 14.49 -2.69
C THR A 17 -4.80 14.16 -1.23
N ASN A 18 -3.67 13.52 -0.95
CA ASN A 18 -3.27 13.15 0.40
C ASN A 18 -2.89 14.38 1.23
N ALA A 19 -3.15 14.32 2.51
CA ALA A 19 -2.60 15.26 3.47
C ALA A 19 -1.07 15.13 3.54
N LEU A 20 -0.37 16.22 3.79
CA LEU A 20 1.10 16.27 3.76
C LEU A 20 1.77 15.39 4.83
N ASP A 21 1.05 15.07 5.90
CA ASP A 21 1.47 14.25 7.04
C ASP A 21 0.98 12.79 6.96
N GLU A 22 0.29 12.40 5.88
CA GLU A 22 -0.33 11.07 5.73
C GLU A 22 0.68 9.91 5.88
N ALA A 23 1.91 10.09 5.40
CA ALA A 23 2.95 9.08 5.53
C ALA A 23 3.51 8.91 6.96
N ILE A 24 3.22 9.85 7.86
CA ILE A 24 3.74 9.89 9.23
C ILE A 24 2.66 9.53 10.24
N ALA A 25 1.45 10.12 10.08
CA ALA A 25 0.35 10.00 11.03
C ALA A 25 -1.00 10.23 10.33
N LEU A 26 -2.11 10.21 11.10
CA LEU A 26 -3.39 10.67 10.59
C LEU A 26 -3.38 12.18 10.35
N PRO A 27 -4.17 12.67 9.38
CA PRO A 27 -4.22 14.08 9.06
C PRO A 27 -4.65 14.96 10.23
N THR A 28 -3.95 16.08 10.42
CA THR A 28 -4.46 17.18 11.25
C THR A 28 -5.52 17.98 10.49
N ASP A 29 -6.31 18.81 11.17
CA ASP A 29 -7.29 19.70 10.51
C ASP A 29 -6.61 20.63 9.51
N PHE A 30 -5.38 21.07 9.81
CA PHE A 30 -4.59 21.91 8.92
C PHE A 30 -4.19 21.18 7.63
N SER A 31 -3.60 20.00 7.74
CA SER A 31 -3.12 19.22 6.61
C SER A 31 -4.28 18.71 5.72
N ALA A 32 -5.38 18.26 6.34
CA ALA A 32 -6.59 17.85 5.65
C ALA A 32 -7.22 19.01 4.87
N ARG A 33 -7.23 20.22 5.45
CA ARG A 33 -7.73 21.43 4.79
C ARG A 33 -6.90 21.77 3.56
N ILE A 34 -5.57 21.69 3.62
CA ILE A 34 -4.69 21.92 2.46
C ILE A 34 -4.97 20.91 1.36
N ALA A 35 -5.07 19.62 1.70
CA ALA A 35 -5.36 18.56 0.74
C ALA A 35 -6.70 18.80 0.02
N ARG A 36 -7.75 19.12 0.76
CA ARG A 36 -9.07 19.45 0.21
C ARG A 36 -9.03 20.73 -0.63
N ASN A 37 -8.43 21.80 -0.12
CA ASN A 37 -8.40 23.09 -0.80
C ASN A 37 -7.58 23.05 -2.10
N THR A 38 -6.62 22.13 -2.22
CA THR A 38 -5.91 21.88 -3.48
C THR A 38 -6.87 21.56 -4.62
N GLN A 39 -7.85 20.69 -4.38
CA GLN A 39 -8.85 20.34 -5.39
C GLN A 39 -9.80 21.51 -5.67
N ILE A 40 -10.28 22.22 -4.63
CA ILE A 40 -11.15 23.39 -4.79
C ILE A 40 -10.44 24.50 -5.58
N TYR A 41 -9.18 24.78 -5.26
CA TYR A 41 -8.37 25.76 -5.97
C TYR A 41 -8.26 25.45 -7.48
N ILE A 42 -8.01 24.17 -7.81
CA ILE A 42 -7.93 23.74 -9.21
C ILE A 42 -9.27 23.92 -9.90
N GLN A 43 -10.39 23.57 -9.26
CA GLN A 43 -11.72 23.72 -9.86
C GLN A 43 -12.14 25.18 -10.06
N GLU A 44 -11.96 26.02 -9.03
CA GLU A 44 -12.56 27.36 -9.01
C GLU A 44 -11.65 28.43 -9.64
N GLU A 45 -10.34 28.37 -9.43
CA GLU A 45 -9.44 29.43 -9.80
C GLU A 45 -8.66 29.18 -11.10
N THR A 46 -8.29 27.92 -11.41
CA THR A 46 -7.46 27.63 -12.59
C THR A 46 -8.24 27.58 -13.89
N LYS A 47 -9.57 27.59 -13.85
CA LYS A 47 -10.47 27.45 -15.01
C LYS A 47 -10.26 26.17 -15.82
N ILE A 48 -9.65 25.15 -15.23
CA ILE A 48 -9.37 23.87 -15.89
C ILE A 48 -10.64 23.16 -16.38
N CYS A 49 -11.78 23.45 -15.74
CA CYS A 49 -13.08 22.89 -16.12
C CYS A 49 -13.74 23.63 -17.31
N LYS A 50 -13.11 24.66 -17.85
CA LYS A 50 -13.69 25.46 -18.94
C LYS A 50 -13.66 24.73 -20.27
N GLU A 51 -12.56 24.05 -20.55
CA GLU A 51 -12.34 23.35 -21.81
C GLU A 51 -12.24 21.84 -21.56
N ILE A 52 -12.88 21.07 -22.46
CA ILE A 52 -12.80 19.60 -22.46
C ILE A 52 -11.62 19.20 -23.33
N ASP A 53 -10.76 18.32 -22.83
CA ASP A 53 -9.59 17.77 -23.52
C ASP A 53 -8.68 18.85 -24.16
N PRO A 54 -8.05 19.72 -23.35
CA PRO A 54 -7.21 20.80 -23.85
C PRO A 54 -5.95 20.29 -24.60
N TRP A 55 -5.62 19.01 -24.49
CA TRP A 55 -4.48 18.37 -25.15
C TRP A 55 -4.82 17.68 -26.46
N ALA A 56 -6.11 17.60 -26.83
CA ALA A 56 -6.57 16.96 -28.06
C ALA A 56 -5.85 17.52 -29.28
N GLY A 57 -5.39 16.65 -30.17
CA GLY A 57 -4.68 17.00 -31.40
C GLY A 57 -3.20 17.38 -31.21
N SER A 58 -2.66 17.36 -29.99
CA SER A 58 -1.22 17.45 -29.79
C SER A 58 -0.53 16.18 -30.29
N TYR A 59 0.32 16.30 -31.31
CA TYR A 59 1.02 15.14 -31.89
C TYR A 59 1.75 14.31 -30.85
N TYR A 60 2.41 14.94 -29.88
CA TYR A 60 3.12 14.25 -28.80
C TYR A 60 2.16 13.51 -27.88
N VAL A 61 1.09 14.16 -27.41
CA VAL A 61 0.14 13.55 -26.47
C VAL A 61 -0.62 12.43 -27.14
N GLU A 62 -1.05 12.57 -28.40
CA GLU A 62 -1.73 11.51 -29.15
C GLU A 62 -0.80 10.29 -29.34
N SER A 63 0.47 10.50 -29.70
CA SER A 63 1.44 9.42 -29.84
C SER A 63 1.68 8.71 -28.50
N LEU A 64 1.88 9.46 -27.43
CA LEU A 64 2.10 8.89 -26.09
C LEU A 64 0.87 8.10 -25.61
N THR A 65 -0.32 8.64 -25.83
CA THR A 65 -1.59 7.96 -25.50
C THR A 65 -1.72 6.65 -26.24
N ASN A 66 -1.44 6.65 -27.54
CA ASN A 66 -1.47 5.44 -28.36
C ASN A 66 -0.47 4.37 -27.86
N GLU A 67 0.75 4.77 -27.53
CA GLU A 67 1.75 3.85 -26.97
C GLU A 67 1.32 3.25 -25.62
N LEU A 68 0.75 4.08 -24.72
CA LEU A 68 0.25 3.64 -23.43
C LEU A 68 -0.92 2.66 -23.58
N VAL A 69 -1.84 2.93 -24.53
CA VAL A 69 -2.96 2.03 -24.85
C VAL A 69 -2.44 0.66 -25.29
N HIS A 70 -1.49 0.61 -26.21
CA HIS A 70 -0.95 -0.66 -26.70
C HIS A 70 -0.21 -1.45 -25.60
N LYS A 71 0.60 -0.77 -24.78
CA LYS A 71 1.30 -1.41 -23.66
C LYS A 71 0.32 -1.91 -22.59
N GLY A 72 -0.68 -1.09 -22.24
CA GLY A 72 -1.72 -1.49 -21.29
C GLY A 72 -2.53 -2.67 -21.79
N TRP A 73 -2.91 -2.64 -23.08
CA TRP A 73 -3.68 -3.72 -23.71
C TRP A 73 -2.90 -5.05 -23.74
N ALA A 74 -1.61 -5.00 -24.03
CA ALA A 74 -0.76 -6.20 -23.99
C ALA A 74 -0.73 -6.84 -22.58
N LEU A 75 -0.67 -6.03 -21.51
CA LEU A 75 -0.73 -6.52 -20.15
C LEU A 75 -2.11 -7.14 -19.81
N ILE A 76 -3.20 -6.53 -20.29
CA ILE A 76 -4.55 -7.09 -20.13
C ILE A 76 -4.64 -8.45 -20.82
N GLN A 77 -4.19 -8.56 -22.08
CA GLN A 77 -4.20 -9.81 -22.82
C GLN A 77 -3.37 -10.91 -22.13
N GLU A 78 -2.22 -10.56 -21.56
CA GLU A 78 -1.42 -11.49 -20.79
C GLU A 78 -2.19 -12.02 -19.56
N ILE A 79 -2.81 -11.15 -18.78
CA ILE A 79 -3.63 -11.51 -17.60
C ILE A 79 -4.82 -12.38 -18.02
N GLU A 80 -5.53 -12.03 -19.10
CA GLU A 80 -6.64 -12.82 -19.62
C GLU A 80 -6.20 -14.21 -20.08
N SER A 81 -5.02 -14.33 -20.70
CA SER A 81 -4.46 -15.63 -21.11
C SER A 81 -4.20 -16.58 -19.95
N MET A 82 -4.00 -16.04 -18.73
CA MET A 82 -3.84 -16.80 -17.49
C MET A 82 -5.16 -17.25 -16.84
N GLY A 83 -6.29 -16.85 -17.42
CA GLY A 83 -7.64 -17.08 -16.88
C GLY A 83 -8.18 -15.95 -16.03
N GLY A 84 -7.69 -14.72 -16.25
CA GLY A 84 -8.12 -13.49 -15.61
C GLY A 84 -7.32 -13.13 -14.36
N MET A 85 -7.61 -11.96 -13.79
CA MET A 85 -6.84 -11.37 -12.70
C MET A 85 -6.81 -12.26 -11.43
N ALA A 86 -7.90 -12.93 -11.09
CA ALA A 86 -7.94 -13.81 -9.90
C ALA A 86 -6.89 -14.93 -10.02
N LYS A 87 -6.78 -15.56 -11.18
CA LYS A 87 -5.77 -16.59 -11.44
C LYS A 87 -4.34 -16.02 -11.48
N ALA A 88 -4.16 -14.86 -12.09
CA ALA A 88 -2.87 -14.18 -12.08
C ALA A 88 -2.39 -13.84 -10.66
N ILE A 89 -3.29 -13.40 -9.77
CA ILE A 89 -2.97 -13.14 -8.36
C ILE A 89 -2.51 -14.43 -7.65
N GLU A 90 -3.14 -15.57 -7.90
CA GLU A 90 -2.72 -16.87 -7.35
C GLU A 90 -1.28 -17.22 -7.73
N THR A 91 -0.80 -16.80 -8.90
CA THR A 91 0.61 -17.01 -9.33
C THR A 91 1.60 -16.04 -8.67
N GLY A 92 1.11 -14.94 -8.10
CA GLY A 92 1.92 -13.85 -7.54
C GLY A 92 2.50 -12.88 -8.59
N LEU A 93 2.24 -13.09 -9.90
CA LEU A 93 2.83 -12.28 -10.98
C LEU A 93 2.55 -10.77 -10.87
N PRO A 94 1.29 -10.30 -10.68
CA PRO A 94 1.02 -8.87 -10.61
C PRO A 94 1.77 -8.20 -9.45
N LYS A 95 1.80 -8.86 -8.29
CA LYS A 95 2.50 -8.36 -7.11
C LYS A 95 4.01 -8.27 -7.34
N MET A 96 4.60 -9.30 -7.92
CA MET A 96 6.04 -9.33 -8.23
C MET A 96 6.44 -8.18 -9.16
N ARG A 97 5.66 -7.90 -10.22
CA ARG A 97 5.92 -6.78 -11.13
C ARG A 97 5.81 -5.40 -10.47
N ILE A 98 4.85 -5.24 -9.55
CA ILE A 98 4.72 -4.00 -8.78
C ILE A 98 5.93 -3.80 -7.87
N GLU A 99 6.38 -4.85 -7.21
CA GLU A 99 7.55 -4.83 -6.32
C GLU A 99 8.84 -4.54 -7.12
N GLU A 100 9.01 -5.17 -8.28
CA GLU A 100 10.12 -4.89 -9.19
C GLU A 100 10.15 -3.43 -9.64
N ALA A 101 9.01 -2.88 -10.09
CA ALA A 101 8.91 -1.48 -10.50
C ALA A 101 9.21 -0.52 -9.33
N ALA A 102 8.74 -0.84 -8.13
CA ALA A 102 9.00 -0.06 -6.93
C ALA A 102 10.49 -0.06 -6.55
N ALA A 103 11.14 -1.24 -6.57
CA ALA A 103 12.56 -1.37 -6.27
C ALA A 103 13.43 -0.60 -7.29
N ARG A 104 13.09 -0.68 -8.57
CA ARG A 104 13.76 0.08 -9.64
C ARG A 104 13.62 1.60 -9.45
N THR A 105 12.43 2.07 -9.11
CA THR A 105 12.17 3.49 -8.85
C THR A 105 12.96 3.97 -7.63
N GLN A 106 12.95 3.20 -6.54
CA GLN A 106 13.71 3.55 -5.34
C GLN A 106 15.22 3.63 -5.61
N ALA A 107 15.75 2.65 -6.35
CA ALA A 107 17.16 2.64 -6.73
C ALA A 107 17.58 3.89 -7.55
N ARG A 108 16.70 4.37 -8.43
CA ARG A 108 16.94 5.61 -9.19
C ARG A 108 16.89 6.86 -8.31
N ILE A 109 16.02 6.88 -7.30
CA ILE A 109 15.94 7.97 -6.32
C ILE A 109 17.22 7.97 -5.45
N ASP A 110 17.60 6.82 -4.91
CA ASP A 110 18.75 6.69 -4.01
C ASP A 110 20.07 7.01 -4.71
N SER A 111 20.22 6.59 -5.96
CA SER A 111 21.39 6.90 -6.79
C SER A 111 21.41 8.33 -7.36
N GLY A 112 20.37 9.13 -7.13
CA GLY A 112 20.26 10.49 -7.64
C GLY A 112 19.94 10.62 -9.13
N VAL A 113 19.75 9.51 -9.86
CA VAL A 113 19.31 9.51 -11.27
C VAL A 113 17.93 10.15 -11.41
N GLN A 114 17.04 9.89 -10.48
CA GLN A 114 15.75 10.56 -10.37
C GLN A 114 15.77 11.55 -9.22
N THR A 115 15.64 12.84 -9.52
CA THR A 115 15.61 13.90 -8.50
C THR A 115 14.20 14.05 -7.92
N ILE A 116 14.10 14.03 -6.59
CA ILE A 116 12.93 14.46 -5.84
C ILE A 116 13.37 15.58 -4.92
N VAL A 117 12.83 16.79 -5.17
CA VAL A 117 13.18 18.00 -4.41
C VAL A 117 12.79 17.83 -2.94
N GLY A 118 13.72 18.17 -2.05
CA GLY A 118 13.54 18.02 -0.61
C GLY A 118 13.79 16.60 -0.07
N VAL A 119 13.89 15.59 -0.95
CA VAL A 119 14.16 14.20 -0.56
C VAL A 119 15.62 13.83 -0.81
N ASN A 120 16.06 13.81 -2.07
CA ASN A 120 17.45 13.46 -2.41
C ASN A 120 18.25 14.64 -2.99
N LYS A 121 17.61 15.77 -3.24
CA LYS A 121 18.26 17.01 -3.71
C LYS A 121 17.59 18.24 -3.13
N TYR A 122 18.37 19.30 -2.89
CA TYR A 122 17.92 20.57 -2.32
C TYR A 122 17.26 20.39 -0.94
N ARG A 123 17.83 19.53 -0.11
CA ARG A 123 17.38 19.31 1.26
C ARG A 123 17.74 20.49 2.15
N LEU A 124 16.87 20.79 3.11
CA LEU A 124 17.20 21.72 4.18
C LEU A 124 18.22 21.08 5.14
N PRO A 125 19.21 21.85 5.63
CA PRO A 125 20.15 21.34 6.66
C PRO A 125 19.44 20.93 7.95
N LYS A 126 18.34 21.59 8.26
CA LYS A 126 17.48 21.32 9.41
C LYS A 126 16.04 21.58 9.01
N GLU A 127 15.18 20.67 9.32
CA GLU A 127 13.74 20.80 9.14
C GLU A 127 13.06 21.14 10.46
N ASP A 128 12.03 21.97 10.42
CA ASP A 128 11.21 22.25 11.58
C ASP A 128 10.32 21.04 11.89
N PRO A 129 10.05 20.74 13.17
CA PRO A 129 9.14 19.67 13.53
C PRO A 129 7.73 19.98 13.01
N ILE A 130 7.05 18.95 12.54
CA ILE A 130 5.65 19.02 12.08
C ILE A 130 4.78 18.57 13.24
N ASP A 131 3.69 19.30 13.52
CA ASP A 131 2.66 18.85 14.44
C ASP A 131 1.96 17.63 13.83
N ILE A 132 1.99 16.50 14.53
CA ILE A 132 1.35 15.25 14.12
C ILE A 132 0.18 14.91 15.04
N LEU A 133 -0.86 14.28 14.49
CA LEU A 133 -1.98 13.78 15.27
C LEU A 133 -1.61 12.44 15.91
N GLU A 134 -1.22 12.47 17.20
CA GLU A 134 -0.99 11.26 17.98
C GLU A 134 -2.32 10.70 18.49
N ILE A 135 -2.55 9.42 18.25
CA ILE A 135 -3.76 8.72 18.69
C ILE A 135 -3.43 7.77 19.82
N ASP A 136 -4.18 7.86 20.92
CA ASP A 136 -4.16 6.85 21.97
C ASP A 136 -4.86 5.57 21.48
N ASN A 137 -4.07 4.65 20.93
CA ASN A 137 -4.56 3.37 20.43
C ASN A 137 -5.27 2.55 21.52
N THR A 138 -4.92 2.73 22.80
CA THR A 138 -5.55 2.02 23.91
C THR A 138 -6.95 2.56 24.16
N ALA A 139 -7.11 3.88 24.18
CA ALA A 139 -8.42 4.54 24.32
C ALA A 139 -9.35 4.14 23.18
N VAL A 140 -8.90 4.27 21.92
CA VAL A 140 -9.70 3.91 20.73
C VAL A 140 -10.10 2.43 20.74
N ARG A 141 -9.18 1.52 21.11
CA ARG A 141 -9.49 0.09 21.23
C ARG A 141 -10.56 -0.17 22.29
N ASN A 142 -10.43 0.47 23.46
CA ASN A 142 -11.37 0.26 24.55
C ASN A 142 -12.77 0.82 24.21
N GLU A 143 -12.82 1.98 23.56
CA GLU A 143 -14.07 2.56 23.07
C GLU A 143 -14.75 1.63 22.05
N GLN A 144 -14.02 1.12 21.08
CA GLN A 144 -14.55 0.19 20.08
C GLN A 144 -15.06 -1.11 20.72
N ILE A 145 -14.35 -1.65 21.70
CA ILE A 145 -14.79 -2.85 22.43
C ILE A 145 -16.09 -2.56 23.21
N ALA A 146 -16.18 -1.39 23.84
CA ALA A 146 -17.39 -0.98 24.57
C ALA A 146 -18.59 -0.86 23.61
N ALA A 147 -18.41 -0.17 22.48
CA ALA A 147 -19.43 -0.01 21.45
C ALA A 147 -19.92 -1.36 20.88
N LEU A 148 -19.01 -2.31 20.62
CA LEU A 148 -19.38 -3.65 20.16
C LEU A 148 -20.14 -4.45 21.23
N LYS A 149 -19.77 -4.31 22.51
CA LYS A 149 -20.50 -4.97 23.60
C LYS A 149 -21.93 -4.42 23.73
N GLU A 150 -22.08 -3.11 23.68
CA GLU A 150 -23.39 -2.45 23.72
C GLU A 150 -24.26 -2.85 22.53
N LEU A 151 -23.70 -2.84 21.31
CA LEU A 151 -24.39 -3.27 20.11
C LEU A 151 -24.92 -4.70 20.23
N ARG A 152 -24.10 -5.63 20.72
CA ARG A 152 -24.48 -7.04 20.87
C ARG A 152 -25.52 -7.24 21.99
N ALA A 153 -25.45 -6.46 23.06
CA ALA A 153 -26.43 -6.53 24.14
C ALA A 153 -27.82 -6.04 23.72
N ASN A 154 -27.92 -5.12 22.76
CA ASN A 154 -29.15 -4.45 22.39
C ASN A 154 -29.77 -4.91 21.06
N ARG A 155 -29.21 -5.96 20.42
CA ARG A 155 -29.71 -6.49 19.14
C ARG A 155 -30.51 -7.78 19.33
N ASP A 156 -31.35 -8.11 18.37
CA ASP A 156 -31.97 -9.45 18.28
C ASP A 156 -30.94 -10.49 17.80
N GLU A 157 -30.33 -11.19 18.76
CA GLU A 157 -29.28 -12.16 18.47
C GLU A 157 -29.79 -13.31 17.61
N ALA A 158 -31.02 -13.78 17.81
CA ALA A 158 -31.58 -14.89 17.04
C ALA A 158 -31.75 -14.51 15.54
N ALA A 159 -32.24 -13.30 15.30
CA ALA A 159 -32.38 -12.77 13.95
C ALA A 159 -31.01 -12.57 13.27
N VAL A 160 -30.00 -12.08 14.01
CA VAL A 160 -28.62 -11.93 13.50
C VAL A 160 -28.03 -13.29 13.14
N GLN A 161 -28.10 -14.28 14.02
CA GLN A 161 -27.54 -15.61 13.76
C GLN A 161 -28.22 -16.29 12.55
N LYS A 162 -29.50 -16.11 12.37
CA LYS A 162 -30.22 -16.58 11.19
C LYS A 162 -29.70 -15.89 9.91
N ALA A 163 -29.54 -14.58 9.92
CA ALA A 163 -29.04 -13.84 8.76
C ALA A 163 -27.59 -14.23 8.41
N LEU A 164 -26.73 -14.50 9.40
CA LEU A 164 -25.38 -14.99 9.19
C LEU A 164 -25.37 -16.43 8.60
N ALA A 165 -26.26 -17.29 9.07
CA ALA A 165 -26.44 -18.62 8.50
C ALA A 165 -26.91 -18.59 7.03
N ASP A 166 -27.80 -17.65 6.69
CA ASP A 166 -28.26 -17.42 5.30
C ASP A 166 -27.08 -16.99 4.41
N ILE A 167 -26.15 -16.15 4.91
CA ILE A 167 -24.91 -15.76 4.21
C ILE A 167 -24.04 -17.00 3.98
N THR A 168 -23.77 -17.80 5.00
CA THR A 168 -22.97 -19.02 4.90
C THR A 168 -23.53 -19.99 3.88
N GLU A 169 -24.86 -20.19 3.86
CA GLU A 169 -25.53 -21.08 2.90
C GLU A 169 -25.46 -20.52 1.47
N CYS A 170 -25.60 -19.19 1.31
CA CYS A 170 -25.42 -18.54 0.01
C CYS A 170 -24.01 -18.75 -0.56
N VAL A 171 -22.95 -18.58 0.26
CA VAL A 171 -21.57 -18.82 -0.15
C VAL A 171 -21.35 -20.30 -0.52
N LYS A 172 -21.88 -21.22 0.29
CA LYS A 172 -21.76 -22.67 0.07
C LYS A 172 -22.43 -23.15 -1.19
N THR A 173 -23.66 -22.70 -1.44
CA THR A 173 -24.47 -23.14 -2.58
C THR A 173 -24.23 -22.32 -3.84
N LYS A 174 -23.62 -21.15 -3.72
CA LYS A 174 -23.46 -20.15 -4.80
C LYS A 174 -24.80 -19.70 -5.39
N LYS A 175 -25.89 -19.77 -4.61
CA LYS A 175 -27.24 -19.36 -5.00
C LYS A 175 -27.69 -18.18 -4.15
N GLY A 176 -28.36 -17.21 -4.78
CA GLY A 176 -28.83 -16.00 -4.11
C GLY A 176 -27.94 -14.78 -4.33
N ASN A 177 -28.25 -13.69 -3.63
CA ASN A 177 -27.51 -12.44 -3.70
C ASN A 177 -26.79 -12.19 -2.36
N LEU A 178 -25.47 -12.41 -2.34
CA LEU A 178 -24.66 -12.26 -1.12
C LEU A 178 -24.70 -10.84 -0.56
N LEU A 179 -24.70 -9.82 -1.44
CA LEU A 179 -24.76 -8.42 -1.02
C LEU A 179 -26.09 -8.08 -0.32
N GLU A 180 -27.21 -8.55 -0.86
CA GLU A 180 -28.54 -8.37 -0.27
C GLU A 180 -28.60 -8.99 1.13
N LEU A 181 -28.07 -10.21 1.29
CA LEU A 181 -28.00 -10.89 2.58
C LEU A 181 -27.09 -10.15 3.58
N ALA A 182 -25.95 -9.64 3.11
CA ALA A 182 -25.06 -8.83 3.94
C ALA A 182 -25.71 -7.51 4.40
N VAL A 183 -26.42 -6.82 3.51
CA VAL A 183 -27.19 -5.60 3.86
C VAL A 183 -28.27 -5.93 4.90
N LYS A 184 -28.97 -7.04 4.75
CA LYS A 184 -29.98 -7.51 5.71
C LYS A 184 -29.36 -7.83 7.08
N ALA A 185 -28.24 -8.53 7.10
CA ALA A 185 -27.50 -8.84 8.34
C ALA A 185 -27.00 -7.55 9.04
N ALA A 186 -26.43 -6.61 8.27
CA ALA A 186 -26.00 -5.31 8.80
C ALA A 186 -27.18 -4.49 9.37
N GLY A 187 -28.34 -4.51 8.70
CA GLY A 187 -29.58 -3.90 9.20
C GLY A 187 -30.06 -4.48 10.53
N LEU A 188 -29.80 -5.76 10.77
CA LEU A 188 -30.04 -6.45 12.05
C LEU A 188 -28.93 -6.24 13.08
N ARG A 189 -27.94 -5.40 12.79
CA ARG A 189 -26.79 -5.09 13.64
C ARG A 189 -25.75 -6.21 13.76
N ALA A 190 -25.58 -7.03 12.72
CA ALA A 190 -24.38 -7.85 12.59
C ALA A 190 -23.16 -6.93 12.35
N SER A 191 -22.05 -7.22 13.00
CA SER A 191 -20.80 -6.51 12.79
C SER A 191 -20.13 -6.94 11.47
N LEU A 192 -19.23 -6.11 10.94
CA LEU A 192 -18.46 -6.44 9.75
C LEU A 192 -17.68 -7.77 9.91
N GLY A 193 -17.08 -7.99 11.08
CA GLY A 193 -16.38 -9.23 11.38
C GLY A 193 -17.29 -10.44 11.30
N GLU A 194 -18.47 -10.41 11.91
CA GLU A 194 -19.42 -11.52 11.89
C GLU A 194 -19.90 -11.87 10.46
N ILE A 195 -20.14 -10.84 9.62
CA ILE A 195 -20.48 -11.05 8.20
C ILE A 195 -19.33 -11.70 7.44
N SER A 196 -18.09 -11.25 7.68
CA SER A 196 -16.89 -11.82 7.05
C SER A 196 -16.66 -13.25 7.53
N ASP A 197 -16.76 -13.51 8.83
CA ASP A 197 -16.59 -14.84 9.42
C ASP A 197 -17.60 -15.84 8.85
N ALA A 198 -18.85 -15.41 8.62
CA ALA A 198 -19.88 -16.24 7.97
C ALA A 198 -19.49 -16.69 6.55
N CYS A 199 -18.72 -15.87 5.82
CA CYS A 199 -18.17 -16.26 4.53
C CYS A 199 -16.93 -17.15 4.69
N GLU A 200 -16.04 -16.82 5.64
CA GLU A 200 -14.77 -17.52 5.86
C GLU A 200 -14.96 -18.99 6.29
N VAL A 201 -16.05 -19.32 6.97
CA VAL A 201 -16.41 -20.71 7.30
C VAL A 201 -16.41 -21.61 6.06
N VAL A 202 -16.76 -21.09 4.90
CA VAL A 202 -16.85 -21.86 3.64
C VAL A 202 -15.60 -21.74 2.80
N VAL A 203 -15.10 -20.50 2.59
CA VAL A 203 -14.03 -20.22 1.62
C VAL A 203 -12.65 -20.07 2.28
N GLY A 204 -12.60 -19.94 3.61
CA GLY A 204 -11.38 -19.62 4.32
C GLY A 204 -10.87 -18.21 4.01
N ARG A 205 -9.77 -17.85 4.66
CA ARG A 205 -9.08 -16.57 4.40
C ARG A 205 -7.93 -16.79 3.43
N TYR A 206 -7.91 -16.01 2.36
CA TYR A 206 -6.82 -16.03 1.39
C TYR A 206 -5.51 -15.62 2.05
N LYS A 207 -4.47 -16.45 1.84
CA LYS A 207 -3.09 -16.15 2.26
C LYS A 207 -2.26 -15.95 0.99
N ALA A 208 -1.75 -14.73 0.80
CA ALA A 208 -0.91 -14.40 -0.35
C ALA A 208 0.41 -15.19 -0.31
N ILE A 209 0.85 -15.67 -1.48
CA ILE A 209 2.18 -16.23 -1.64
C ILE A 209 3.19 -15.08 -1.64
N ILE A 210 4.12 -15.09 -0.71
CA ILE A 210 5.21 -14.12 -0.65
C ILE A 210 6.33 -14.67 -1.53
N ARG A 211 6.68 -13.93 -2.58
CA ARG A 211 7.87 -14.18 -3.41
C ARG A 211 8.83 -13.02 -3.22
N THR A 212 10.11 -13.33 -3.06
CA THR A 212 11.18 -12.34 -3.02
C THR A 212 11.69 -12.08 -4.43
N ILE A 213 12.01 -10.82 -4.71
CA ILE A 213 12.73 -10.39 -5.92
C ILE A 213 14.16 -10.04 -5.50
N SER A 214 15.12 -10.25 -6.38
CA SER A 214 16.54 -9.93 -6.17
C SER A 214 17.18 -9.44 -7.45
N GLY A 215 18.27 -8.66 -7.33
CA GLY A 215 19.04 -8.18 -8.45
C GLY A 215 18.48 -6.93 -9.13
N VAL A 216 17.26 -6.51 -8.80
CA VAL A 216 16.61 -5.34 -9.42
C VAL A 216 17.21 -4.05 -8.90
N TYR A 217 17.36 -3.91 -7.58
CA TYR A 217 17.93 -2.73 -6.95
C TYR A 217 19.41 -2.58 -7.35
N SER A 218 20.19 -3.64 -7.25
CA SER A 218 21.61 -3.64 -7.60
C SER A 218 21.85 -3.32 -9.08
N SER A 219 20.95 -3.69 -9.99
CA SER A 219 21.09 -3.38 -11.41
C SER A 219 21.09 -1.88 -11.73
N GLU A 220 20.31 -1.11 -10.96
CA GLU A 220 20.18 0.35 -11.12
C GLU A 220 21.27 1.12 -10.34
N THR A 221 21.77 0.55 -9.23
CA THR A 221 22.75 1.21 -8.33
C THR A 221 24.20 0.77 -8.55
N LYS A 222 24.49 0.00 -9.60
CA LYS A 222 25.84 -0.52 -9.93
C LYS A 222 26.96 0.52 -9.93
N LYS A 223 26.65 1.78 -10.20
CA LYS A 223 27.64 2.89 -10.27
C LYS A 223 27.72 3.70 -8.99
N ASP A 224 26.87 3.41 -8.00
CA ASP A 224 26.85 4.10 -6.72
C ASP A 224 27.99 3.58 -5.83
N ALA A 225 28.88 4.47 -5.42
CA ALA A 225 30.07 4.12 -4.66
C ALA A 225 29.75 3.64 -3.23
N ASP A 226 28.71 4.19 -2.62
CA ASP A 226 28.29 3.82 -1.25
C ASP A 226 27.63 2.45 -1.28
N PHE A 227 26.81 2.15 -2.30
CA PHE A 227 26.23 0.83 -2.51
C PHE A 227 27.32 -0.24 -2.73
N GLN A 228 28.32 0.03 -3.60
CA GLN A 228 29.45 -0.87 -3.82
C GLN A 228 30.21 -1.14 -2.52
N LYS A 229 30.50 -0.10 -1.74
CA LYS A 229 31.16 -0.23 -0.45
C LYS A 229 30.36 -1.08 0.55
N ALA A 230 29.03 -0.93 0.57
CA ALA A 230 28.16 -1.78 1.39
C ALA A 230 28.25 -3.25 0.97
N CYS A 231 28.22 -3.55 -0.32
CA CYS A 231 28.40 -4.90 -0.84
C CYS A 231 29.78 -5.49 -0.43
N GLU A 232 30.86 -4.71 -0.57
CA GLU A 232 32.20 -5.14 -0.17
C GLU A 232 32.30 -5.47 1.33
N LEU A 233 31.67 -4.66 2.18
CA LEU A 233 31.62 -4.90 3.64
C LEU A 233 30.85 -6.20 3.95
N CYS A 234 29.75 -6.46 3.26
CA CYS A 234 29.00 -7.73 3.40
C CYS A 234 29.83 -8.93 2.99
N GLU A 235 30.59 -8.82 1.89
CA GLU A 235 31.50 -9.88 1.45
C GLU A 235 32.64 -10.12 2.43
N GLN A 236 33.24 -9.06 2.97
CA GLN A 236 34.29 -9.17 3.98
C GLN A 236 33.78 -9.84 5.25
N PHE A 237 32.56 -9.48 5.71
CA PHE A 237 31.91 -10.12 6.84
C PHE A 237 31.69 -11.62 6.55
N ALA A 238 31.16 -11.95 5.35
CA ALA A 238 30.89 -13.34 4.99
C ALA A 238 32.18 -14.17 4.96
N LYS A 239 33.29 -13.62 4.46
CA LYS A 239 34.60 -14.29 4.45
C LYS A 239 35.15 -14.51 5.87
N LYS A 240 34.93 -13.56 6.78
CA LYS A 240 35.41 -13.64 8.16
C LYS A 240 34.60 -14.57 9.03
N GLU A 241 33.28 -14.48 8.95
CA GLU A 241 32.35 -15.16 9.84
C GLU A 241 31.77 -16.47 9.28
N GLY A 242 32.05 -16.80 8.01
CA GLY A 242 31.56 -18.01 7.33
C GLY A 242 30.05 -17.97 7.03
N ARG A 243 29.40 -16.84 7.17
CA ARG A 243 27.97 -16.60 6.87
C ARG A 243 27.74 -15.16 6.45
N GLN A 244 26.66 -14.92 5.74
CA GLN A 244 26.24 -13.55 5.43
C GLN A 244 25.76 -12.79 6.67
N PRO A 245 25.89 -11.46 6.70
CA PRO A 245 25.27 -10.64 7.73
C PRO A 245 23.74 -10.81 7.65
N ARG A 246 23.07 -10.97 8.78
CA ARG A 246 21.64 -11.24 8.84
C ARG A 246 20.89 -10.03 9.40
N ILE A 247 19.79 -9.67 8.75
CA ILE A 247 18.92 -8.57 9.16
C ILE A 247 17.46 -9.02 9.17
N MET A 248 16.71 -8.61 10.19
CA MET A 248 15.26 -8.76 10.21
C MET A 248 14.60 -7.42 9.92
N ILE A 249 13.71 -7.41 8.94
CA ILE A 249 12.84 -6.29 8.65
C ILE A 249 11.49 -6.56 9.26
N ALA A 250 11.19 -5.86 10.35
CA ALA A 250 9.96 -6.00 11.10
C ALA A 250 9.14 -4.71 11.00
N LYS A 251 7.88 -4.86 10.59
CA LYS A 251 6.94 -3.78 10.58
C LYS A 251 6.16 -3.75 11.88
N MET A 252 6.14 -2.59 12.54
CA MET A 252 5.49 -2.40 13.83
C MET A 252 4.04 -1.93 13.63
N GLY A 253 3.11 -2.60 14.29
CA GLY A 253 1.69 -2.20 14.29
C GLY A 253 0.86 -2.68 13.08
N GLN A 254 -0.38 -2.23 13.03
CA GLN A 254 -1.34 -2.55 11.96
C GLN A 254 -1.31 -1.49 10.86
N ASP A 255 -0.20 -1.35 10.20
CA ASP A 255 -0.09 -0.43 9.07
C ASP A 255 -0.14 -1.22 7.75
N GLY A 256 -0.97 -0.78 6.80
CA GLY A 256 -1.11 -1.38 5.47
C GLY A 256 0.04 -1.11 4.50
N HIS A 257 0.98 -0.22 4.87
CA HIS A 257 2.09 0.21 4.02
C HIS A 257 3.24 -0.81 4.01
N ASP A 258 3.03 -1.98 3.42
CA ASP A 258 4.05 -3.05 3.37
C ASP A 258 5.08 -2.86 2.24
N ARG A 259 4.83 -1.93 1.30
CA ARG A 259 5.72 -1.68 0.15
C ARG A 259 7.11 -1.22 0.58
N GLY A 260 7.19 -0.26 1.51
CA GLY A 260 8.47 0.26 2.01
C GLY A 260 9.34 -0.84 2.61
N ALA A 261 8.78 -1.68 3.48
CA ALA A 261 9.49 -2.79 4.08
C ALA A 261 10.06 -3.77 3.03
N LYS A 262 9.31 -4.05 1.96
CA LYS A 262 9.75 -4.95 0.87
C LYS A 262 10.83 -4.34 0.00
N VAL A 263 10.74 -3.04 -0.33
CA VAL A 263 11.79 -2.34 -1.08
C VAL A 263 13.10 -2.33 -0.28
N VAL A 264 13.02 -2.02 1.02
CA VAL A 264 14.19 -2.06 1.93
C VAL A 264 14.77 -3.47 2.01
N ALA A 265 13.91 -4.51 2.15
CA ALA A 265 14.35 -5.91 2.15
C ALA A 265 15.09 -6.29 0.86
N THR A 266 14.58 -5.85 -0.31
CA THR A 266 15.23 -6.09 -1.60
C THR A 266 16.59 -5.39 -1.68
N GLY A 267 16.68 -4.14 -1.24
CA GLY A 267 17.93 -3.39 -1.22
C GLY A 267 19.01 -4.07 -0.35
N TYR A 268 18.65 -4.50 0.86
CA TYR A 268 19.58 -5.22 1.74
C TYR A 268 19.98 -6.60 1.16
N ALA A 269 19.03 -7.35 0.60
CA ALA A 269 19.34 -8.62 -0.05
C ALA A 269 20.32 -8.45 -1.22
N ASP A 270 20.13 -7.40 -2.02
CA ASP A 270 21.01 -7.06 -3.15
C ASP A 270 22.39 -6.57 -2.70
N CYS A 271 22.51 -6.03 -1.46
CA CYS A 271 23.80 -5.73 -0.83
C CYS A 271 24.54 -6.98 -0.29
N GLY A 272 23.86 -8.13 -0.20
CA GLY A 272 24.45 -9.37 0.31
C GLY A 272 24.06 -9.72 1.74
N PHE A 273 23.00 -9.14 2.30
CA PHE A 273 22.44 -9.57 3.58
C PHE A 273 21.53 -10.79 3.42
N ASP A 274 21.53 -11.66 4.43
CA ASP A 274 20.49 -12.65 4.65
C ASP A 274 19.30 -11.93 5.33
N VAL A 275 18.19 -11.77 4.59
CA VAL A 275 17.08 -10.90 5.02
C VAL A 275 15.89 -11.73 5.45
N ASP A 276 15.52 -11.60 6.73
CA ASP A 276 14.25 -12.10 7.25
C ASP A 276 13.18 -11.01 7.21
N MET A 277 12.01 -11.34 6.69
CA MET A 277 10.83 -10.46 6.80
C MET A 277 9.89 -10.97 7.87
N GLY A 278 9.71 -10.17 8.92
CA GLY A 278 8.69 -10.42 9.94
C GLY A 278 7.28 -10.30 9.37
N PRO A 279 6.31 -11.15 9.81
CA PRO A 279 4.92 -10.96 9.42
C PRO A 279 4.35 -9.64 9.96
N VAL A 280 3.36 -9.10 9.26
CA VAL A 280 2.77 -7.75 9.39
C VAL A 280 2.20 -7.42 10.81
N SER A 281 2.19 -8.35 11.75
CA SER A 281 1.62 -8.13 13.09
C SER A 281 2.40 -8.86 14.21
N TYR A 282 3.65 -8.47 14.44
CA TYR A 282 4.40 -8.92 15.61
C TYR A 282 4.31 -7.91 16.75
N THR A 283 3.31 -8.02 17.60
CA THR A 283 3.19 -7.20 18.82
C THR A 283 4.21 -7.56 19.90
N HIS A 284 4.81 -8.76 19.84
CA HIS A 284 5.76 -9.24 20.85
C HIS A 284 7.23 -8.83 20.60
N LEU A 285 7.58 -8.34 19.41
CA LEU A 285 8.91 -7.79 19.13
C LEU A 285 9.17 -6.44 19.83
N ARG A 286 8.13 -5.75 20.31
CA ARG A 286 8.26 -4.52 21.10
C ARG A 286 9.11 -4.66 22.39
N ALA A 287 9.28 -5.88 22.91
CA ALA A 287 9.97 -6.10 24.16
C ALA A 287 11.51 -5.95 24.09
N HIS A 288 12.08 -5.89 22.89
CA HIS A 288 13.54 -5.87 22.70
C HIS A 288 14.11 -4.49 22.31
N GLU A 289 13.30 -3.54 21.87
CA GLU A 289 13.77 -2.21 21.46
C GLU A 289 14.12 -1.27 22.63
N THR A 290 13.66 -1.53 23.84
CA THR A 290 13.85 -0.65 24.99
C THR A 290 15.18 -0.85 25.75
N LYS A 291 16.10 -1.66 25.25
CA LYS A 291 17.39 -1.94 25.90
C LYS A 291 18.63 -1.59 25.10
N ALA A 292 18.50 -0.84 24.04
CA ALA A 292 19.64 -0.28 23.31
C ALA A 292 19.66 1.24 23.49
N ASN A 293 20.12 1.69 24.65
CA ASN A 293 20.72 2.97 24.92
C ASN A 293 21.89 2.75 25.84
#